data_7f08a62c7f5bc7a19893fc3e1c810ca5
#
_entry.id   7f08a62c7f5bc7a19893fc3e1c810ca5
#
_cell.length_a   1.000
_cell.length_b   1.000
_cell.length_c   1.000
_cell.angle_alpha   90.00
_cell.angle_beta   90.00
_cell.angle_gamma   90.00
#
_symmetry.space_group_name_H-M   'P 1'
#
loop_
_entity.id
_entity.type
_entity.pdbx_description
1 polymer ?
#
loop_
_entity_poly.entity_id
_entity_poly.type
_entity_poly.pdbx_seq_one_letter_code
_entity_poly.pdbx_strand_id
1 'polypeptide(L)'
;MSGRIAVKDSNIFIDMECMGILDLWFQLGYETITSNLVVLELNQGRHGQTLAYVESGQLQELTSPLATLIHYQSQYIGISAADAAVLHLAVEHKALLLSGDGKLRQSAEAESVSCHGSIWVLDQMVKTGILKGSVAAEKLSGLMLLTGKQRRFLPASEAEEYIARWRRLR
;
A
#
# COMPACT_ATOMS: atom_id res chain seq x y z
N MET A 1 7.85 6.63 22.24
CA MET A 1 7.42 5.41 21.53
C MET A 1 7.85 5.53 20.09
N SER A 2 8.60 4.56 19.60
CA SER A 2 8.85 4.49 18.16
C SER A 2 7.50 4.24 17.48
N GLY A 3 6.97 5.23 16.77
CA GLY A 3 5.75 5.08 15.98
C GLY A 3 5.93 3.97 14.95
N ARG A 4 4.86 3.26 14.64
CA ARG A 4 4.88 2.27 13.54
C ARG A 4 4.95 3.03 12.23
N ILE A 5 5.97 2.76 11.42
CA ILE A 5 6.19 3.42 10.13
C ILE A 5 5.73 2.48 9.01
N ALA A 6 5.01 3.02 8.04
CA ALA A 6 4.59 2.31 6.84
C ALA A 6 5.02 3.07 5.59
N VAL A 7 5.71 2.38 4.69
CA VAL A 7 6.01 2.87 3.33
C VAL A 7 4.98 2.31 2.36
N LYS A 8 4.42 3.16 1.50
CA LYS A 8 3.38 2.77 0.54
C LYS A 8 3.82 2.94 -0.90
N ASP A 9 3.54 1.93 -1.69
CA ASP A 9 3.59 1.93 -3.14
C ASP A 9 2.31 2.54 -3.74
N SER A 10 2.37 2.99 -5.00
CA SER A 10 1.25 3.63 -5.72
C SER A 10 0.00 2.74 -5.78
N ASN A 11 0.16 1.44 -6.00
CA ASN A 11 -0.96 0.50 -6.11
C ASN A 11 -1.86 0.48 -4.86
N ILE A 12 -1.27 0.57 -3.67
CA ILE A 12 -2.02 0.58 -2.41
C ILE A 12 -2.83 1.87 -2.26
N PHE A 13 -2.26 3.01 -2.64
CA PHE A 13 -3.01 4.26 -2.63
C PHE A 13 -4.20 4.21 -3.57
N ILE A 14 -4.00 3.70 -4.80
CA ILE A 14 -5.06 3.57 -5.79
C ILE A 14 -6.17 2.64 -5.29
N ASP A 15 -5.82 1.50 -4.70
CA ASP A 15 -6.80 0.59 -4.10
C ASP A 15 -7.60 1.27 -2.98
N MET A 16 -6.93 2.03 -2.10
CA MET A 16 -7.59 2.75 -1.02
C MET A 16 -8.52 3.85 -1.51
N GLU A 17 -8.13 4.58 -2.56
CA GLU A 17 -9.00 5.57 -3.21
C GLU A 17 -10.22 4.89 -3.84
N CYS A 18 -10.04 3.80 -4.58
CA CYS A 18 -11.14 3.03 -5.18
C CYS A 18 -12.13 2.51 -4.13
N MET A 19 -11.65 2.10 -2.96
CA MET A 19 -12.48 1.63 -1.86
C MET A 19 -13.04 2.75 -0.98
N GLY A 20 -12.57 4.00 -1.14
CA GLY A 20 -12.96 5.12 -0.30
C GLY A 20 -12.55 4.95 1.18
N ILE A 21 -11.35 4.42 1.43
CA ILE A 21 -10.83 4.16 2.79
C ILE A 21 -9.50 4.86 3.10
N LEU A 22 -9.06 5.75 2.23
CA LEU A 22 -7.76 6.40 2.39
C LEU A 22 -7.68 7.24 3.67
N ASP A 23 -8.76 7.94 4.03
CA ASP A 23 -8.87 8.70 5.28
C ASP A 23 -8.84 7.80 6.52
N LEU A 24 -9.42 6.60 6.43
CA LEU A 24 -9.43 5.63 7.52
C LEU A 24 -8.04 5.06 7.81
N TRP A 25 -7.18 5.00 6.79
CA TRP A 25 -5.80 4.55 6.97
C TRP A 25 -5.05 5.40 8.01
N PHE A 26 -5.20 6.72 7.93
CA PHE A 26 -4.49 7.63 8.85
C PHE A 26 -4.97 7.53 10.30
N GLN A 27 -6.14 6.93 10.53
CA GLN A 27 -6.65 6.63 11.88
C GLN A 27 -5.99 5.42 12.53
N LEU A 28 -5.27 4.58 11.76
CA LEU A 28 -4.51 3.43 12.28
C LEU A 28 -3.24 3.83 13.05
N GLY A 29 -2.83 5.11 12.98
CA GLY A 29 -1.70 5.64 13.73
C GLY A 29 -0.33 5.25 13.16
N TYR A 30 -0.24 4.91 11.87
CA TYR A 30 1.04 4.74 11.18
C TYR A 30 1.58 6.09 10.72
N GLU A 31 2.84 6.35 11.01
CA GLU A 31 3.61 7.34 10.26
C GLU A 31 3.77 6.83 8.83
N THR A 32 3.25 7.59 7.87
CA THR A 32 3.14 7.12 6.49
C THR A 32 4.13 7.86 5.59
N ILE A 33 4.95 7.08 4.90
CA ILE A 33 6.00 7.55 3.99
C ILE A 33 5.74 7.01 2.59
N THR A 34 6.10 7.77 1.58
CA THR A 34 6.19 7.31 0.19
C THR A 34 7.38 7.97 -0.51
N SER A 35 7.71 7.49 -1.72
CA SER A 35 8.78 8.09 -2.51
C SER A 35 8.25 9.19 -3.43
N ASN A 36 9.12 10.14 -3.77
CA ASN A 36 8.84 11.14 -4.80
C ASN A 36 8.49 10.51 -6.16
N LEU A 37 9.02 9.33 -6.48
CA LEU A 37 8.68 8.61 -7.72
C LEU A 37 7.25 8.08 -7.69
N VAL A 38 6.77 7.59 -6.55
CA VAL A 38 5.35 7.22 -6.36
C VAL A 38 4.46 8.45 -6.48
N VAL A 39 4.84 9.57 -5.87
CA VAL A 39 4.08 10.83 -5.99
C VAL A 39 4.00 11.27 -7.46
N LEU A 40 5.07 11.11 -8.23
CA LEU A 40 5.06 11.40 -9.67
C LEU A 40 4.06 10.51 -10.43
N GLU A 41 4.04 9.20 -10.15
CA GLU A 41 3.07 8.27 -10.74
C GLU A 41 1.63 8.65 -10.39
N LEU A 42 1.35 9.00 -9.14
CA LEU A 42 0.04 9.41 -8.68
C LEU A 42 -0.42 10.73 -9.34
N ASN A 43 0.50 11.68 -9.55
CA ASN A 43 0.24 12.89 -10.30
C ASN A 43 -0.17 12.61 -11.75
N GLN A 44 0.57 11.73 -12.42
CA GLN A 44 0.25 11.31 -13.79
C GLN A 44 -1.10 10.60 -13.88
N GLY A 45 -1.44 9.79 -12.88
CA GLY A 45 -2.72 9.10 -12.75
C GLY A 45 -3.88 9.98 -12.25
N ARG A 46 -3.63 11.25 -11.89
CA ARG A 46 -4.61 12.20 -11.34
C ARG A 46 -5.26 11.75 -10.02
N HIS A 47 -4.47 11.14 -9.13
CA HIS A 47 -4.91 10.68 -7.80
C HIS A 47 -4.87 11.82 -6.77
N GLY A 48 -5.75 12.82 -6.95
CA GLY A 48 -5.77 14.04 -6.15
C GLY A 48 -6.05 13.84 -4.66
N GLN A 49 -6.79 12.80 -4.28
CA GLN A 49 -7.05 12.51 -2.87
C GLN A 49 -5.76 12.18 -2.12
N THR A 50 -4.93 11.30 -2.69
CA THR A 50 -3.62 10.95 -2.08
C THR A 50 -2.69 12.15 -2.05
N LEU A 51 -2.67 12.95 -3.11
CA LEU A 51 -1.79 14.13 -3.19
C LEU A 51 -2.16 15.20 -2.15
N ALA A 52 -3.42 15.34 -1.78
CA ALA A 52 -3.84 16.23 -0.70
C ALA A 52 -3.20 15.86 0.66
N TYR A 53 -2.96 14.57 0.92
CA TYR A 53 -2.25 14.13 2.12
C TYR A 53 -0.74 14.44 2.09
N VAL A 54 -0.13 14.48 0.90
CA VAL A 54 1.25 14.97 0.75
C VAL A 54 1.31 16.46 1.06
N GLU A 55 0.40 17.25 0.49
CA GLU A 55 0.33 18.70 0.72
C GLU A 55 0.08 19.07 2.19
N SER A 56 -0.74 18.28 2.89
CA SER A 56 -1.01 18.49 4.33
C SER A 56 0.12 18.00 5.25
N GLY A 57 1.10 17.25 4.73
CA GLY A 57 2.19 16.67 5.50
C GLY A 57 1.83 15.39 6.28
N GLN A 58 0.61 14.89 6.14
CA GLN A 58 0.21 13.60 6.75
C GLN A 58 0.85 12.39 6.04
N LEU A 59 1.15 12.54 4.75
CA LEU A 59 1.94 11.60 3.96
C LEU A 59 3.28 12.26 3.64
N GLN A 60 4.36 11.70 4.17
CA GLN A 60 5.70 12.21 3.94
C GLN A 60 6.25 11.72 2.61
N GLU A 61 6.67 12.65 1.76
CA GLU A 61 7.37 12.37 0.52
C GLU A 61 8.89 12.42 0.76
N LEU A 62 9.58 11.32 0.48
CA LEU A 62 11.02 11.20 0.63
C LEU A 62 11.69 10.82 -0.68
N THR A 63 12.98 11.13 -0.79
CA THR A 63 13.80 10.86 -1.98
C THR A 63 14.91 9.88 -1.65
N SER A 64 15.14 8.93 -2.53
CA SER A 64 16.26 7.99 -2.44
C SER A 64 17.40 8.39 -3.39
N PRO A 65 18.68 8.18 -3.00
CA PRO A 65 19.80 8.44 -3.89
C PRO A 65 19.75 7.60 -5.16
N LEU A 66 20.07 8.18 -6.31
CA LEU A 66 20.04 7.47 -7.61
C LEU A 66 20.91 6.20 -7.59
N ALA A 67 22.10 6.27 -6.99
CA ALA A 67 22.99 5.12 -6.88
C ALA A 67 22.34 3.95 -6.11
N THR A 68 21.55 4.25 -5.09
CA THR A 68 20.79 3.25 -4.32
C THR A 68 19.69 2.61 -5.17
N LEU A 69 18.97 3.39 -5.97
CA LEU A 69 17.94 2.87 -6.88
C LEU A 69 18.54 1.92 -7.91
N ILE A 70 19.67 2.31 -8.53
CA ILE A 70 20.39 1.49 -9.49
C ILE A 70 20.87 0.18 -8.83
N HIS A 71 21.38 0.25 -7.60
CA HIS A 71 21.81 -0.92 -6.85
C HIS A 71 20.66 -1.91 -6.64
N TYR A 72 19.51 -1.47 -6.14
CA TYR A 72 18.35 -2.34 -5.94
C TYR A 72 17.81 -2.91 -7.25
N GLN A 73 17.74 -2.12 -8.32
CA GLN A 73 17.31 -2.60 -9.63
C GLN A 73 18.28 -3.62 -10.26
N SER A 74 19.57 -3.53 -9.97
CA SER A 74 20.56 -4.52 -10.41
C SER A 74 20.50 -5.81 -9.60
N GLN A 75 20.14 -5.71 -8.32
CA GLN A 75 20.02 -6.85 -7.42
C GLN A 75 18.68 -7.59 -7.61
N TYR A 76 17.60 -6.87 -7.84
CA TYR A 76 16.25 -7.41 -7.98
C TYR A 76 15.71 -7.17 -9.40
N ILE A 77 15.80 -8.19 -10.24
CA ILE A 77 15.41 -8.07 -11.65
C ILE A 77 13.91 -7.86 -11.79
N GLY A 78 13.53 -6.82 -12.53
CA GLY A 78 12.15 -6.55 -12.91
C GLY A 78 11.36 -5.68 -11.93
N ILE A 79 12.02 -5.05 -10.97
CA ILE A 79 11.42 -3.95 -10.19
C ILE A 79 11.66 -2.62 -10.89
N SER A 80 10.71 -1.69 -10.77
CA SER A 80 10.83 -0.32 -11.28
C SER A 80 11.71 0.55 -10.39
N ALA A 81 12.05 1.75 -10.85
CA ALA A 81 12.73 2.73 -10.00
C ALA A 81 11.86 3.15 -8.80
N ALA A 82 10.55 3.25 -8.98
CA ALA A 82 9.61 3.54 -7.88
C ALA A 82 9.58 2.39 -6.86
N ASP A 83 9.57 1.13 -7.32
CA ASP A 83 9.67 -0.04 -6.44
C ASP A 83 10.97 -0.05 -5.63
N ALA A 84 12.11 0.23 -6.30
CA ALA A 84 13.40 0.33 -5.65
C ALA A 84 13.42 1.44 -4.59
N ALA A 85 12.78 2.58 -4.86
CA ALA A 85 12.70 3.69 -3.92
C ALA A 85 11.89 3.33 -2.66
N VAL A 86 10.71 2.73 -2.81
CA VAL A 86 9.90 2.33 -1.64
C VAL A 86 10.55 1.19 -0.85
N LEU A 87 11.23 0.27 -1.53
CA LEU A 87 12.01 -0.78 -0.86
C LEU A 87 13.15 -0.18 -0.02
N HIS A 88 13.93 0.73 -0.61
CA HIS A 88 15.00 1.44 0.09
C HIS A 88 14.47 2.17 1.34
N LEU A 89 13.39 2.95 1.20
CA LEU A 89 12.79 3.67 2.31
C LEU A 89 12.30 2.72 3.42
N ALA A 90 11.72 1.58 3.06
CA ALA A 90 11.28 0.58 4.03
C ALA A 90 12.46 -0.01 4.81
N VAL A 91 13.58 -0.31 4.15
CA VAL A 91 14.81 -0.79 4.80
C VAL A 91 15.42 0.29 5.70
N GLU A 92 15.59 1.51 5.18
CA GLU A 92 16.22 2.64 5.89
C GLU A 92 15.46 3.02 7.16
N HIS A 93 14.13 3.08 7.07
CA HIS A 93 13.27 3.46 8.19
C HIS A 93 12.81 2.28 9.06
N LYS A 94 13.25 1.05 8.78
CA LYS A 94 12.79 -0.19 9.45
C LYS A 94 11.26 -0.27 9.48
N ALA A 95 10.65 0.10 8.37
CA ALA A 95 9.21 0.21 8.19
C ALA A 95 8.63 -1.05 7.55
N LEU A 96 7.33 -1.26 7.74
CA LEU A 96 6.61 -2.21 6.89
C LEU A 96 6.38 -1.58 5.49
N LEU A 97 6.35 -2.42 4.48
CA LEU A 97 6.06 -2.03 3.10
C LEU A 97 4.62 -2.44 2.75
N LEU A 98 3.88 -1.54 2.12
CA LEU A 98 2.56 -1.83 1.59
C LEU A 98 2.60 -1.83 0.07
N SER A 99 2.45 -2.99 -0.53
CA SER A 99 2.39 -3.19 -1.98
C SER A 99 1.62 -4.45 -2.34
N GLY A 100 0.90 -4.40 -3.47
CA GLY A 100 0.28 -5.55 -4.12
C GLY A 100 1.16 -6.22 -5.17
N ASP A 101 2.33 -5.67 -5.47
CA ASP A 101 3.23 -6.21 -6.50
C ASP A 101 4.03 -7.43 -6.00
N GLY A 102 3.96 -8.53 -6.76
CA GLY A 102 4.61 -9.79 -6.37
C GLY A 102 6.14 -9.74 -6.41
N LYS A 103 6.73 -9.01 -7.35
CA LYS A 103 8.19 -8.87 -7.47
C LYS A 103 8.74 -8.01 -6.35
N LEU A 104 8.07 -6.89 -6.06
CA LEU A 104 8.44 -6.03 -4.95
C LEU A 104 8.30 -6.76 -3.61
N ARG A 105 7.27 -7.60 -3.44
CA ARG A 105 7.12 -8.44 -2.25
C ARG A 105 8.28 -9.42 -2.06
N GLN A 106 8.71 -10.10 -3.13
CA GLN A 106 9.87 -11.01 -3.07
C GLN A 106 11.16 -10.26 -2.73
N SER A 107 11.36 -9.08 -3.28
CA SER A 107 12.51 -8.24 -2.98
C SER A 107 12.49 -7.76 -1.51
N ALA A 108 11.32 -7.39 -1.00
CA ALA A 108 11.12 -7.00 0.40
C ALA A 108 11.44 -8.16 1.35
N GLU A 109 11.00 -9.38 1.03
CA GLU A 109 11.29 -10.59 1.81
C GLU A 109 12.81 -10.85 1.87
N ALA A 110 13.52 -10.71 0.75
CA ALA A 110 14.98 -10.84 0.70
C ALA A 110 15.71 -9.80 1.58
N GLU A 111 15.13 -8.62 1.76
CA GLU A 111 15.62 -7.56 2.66
C GLU A 111 15.08 -7.67 4.10
N SER A 112 14.37 -8.75 4.42
CA SER A 112 13.70 -8.93 5.72
C SER A 112 12.70 -7.82 6.07
N VAL A 113 12.07 -7.23 5.07
CA VAL A 113 11.01 -6.23 5.20
C VAL A 113 9.65 -6.91 5.12
N SER A 114 8.80 -6.68 6.13
CA SER A 114 7.41 -7.15 6.09
C SER A 114 6.63 -6.41 5.00
N CYS A 115 6.05 -7.16 4.07
CA CYS A 115 5.27 -6.59 2.96
C CYS A 115 3.83 -7.11 2.98
N HIS A 116 2.87 -6.20 2.93
CA HIS A 116 1.44 -6.50 2.97
C HIS A 116 0.68 -5.79 1.85
N GLY A 117 -0.46 -6.36 1.45
CA GLY A 117 -1.35 -5.80 0.43
C GLY A 117 -2.62 -5.16 0.99
N SER A 118 -3.53 -4.80 0.09
CA SER A 118 -4.79 -4.10 0.42
C SER A 118 -5.72 -4.93 1.32
N ILE A 119 -5.71 -6.25 1.20
CA ILE A 119 -6.51 -7.13 2.07
C ILE A 119 -6.06 -7.01 3.52
N TRP A 120 -4.75 -7.01 3.77
CA TRP A 120 -4.19 -6.82 5.10
C TRP A 120 -4.58 -5.44 5.69
N VAL A 121 -4.57 -4.39 4.87
CA VAL A 121 -4.97 -3.05 5.30
C VAL A 121 -6.42 -3.04 5.81
N LEU A 122 -7.34 -3.63 5.04
CA LEU A 122 -8.74 -3.79 5.47
C LEU A 122 -8.86 -4.61 6.76
N ASP A 123 -8.08 -5.69 6.88
CA ASP A 123 -8.09 -6.53 8.08
C ASP A 123 -7.60 -5.78 9.32
N GLN A 124 -6.60 -4.91 9.19
CA GLN A 124 -6.18 -4.03 10.30
C GLN A 124 -7.27 -3.04 10.70
N MET A 125 -7.99 -2.46 9.75
CA MET A 125 -9.11 -1.57 10.03
C MET A 125 -10.27 -2.29 10.74
N VAL A 126 -10.54 -3.54 10.34
CA VAL A 126 -11.56 -4.36 11.02
C VAL A 126 -11.13 -4.74 12.43
N LYS A 127 -9.88 -5.20 12.63
CA LYS A 127 -9.34 -5.58 13.93
C LYS A 127 -9.30 -4.44 14.93
N THR A 128 -9.08 -3.23 14.46
CA THR A 128 -9.05 -2.01 15.29
C THR A 128 -10.43 -1.36 15.50
N GLY A 129 -11.47 -1.89 14.86
CA GLY A 129 -12.83 -1.36 14.95
C GLY A 129 -13.09 -0.08 14.15
N ILE A 130 -12.11 0.37 13.33
CA ILE A 130 -12.26 1.54 12.44
C ILE A 130 -13.28 1.25 11.34
N LEU A 131 -13.32 0.00 10.88
CA LEU A 131 -14.23 -0.45 9.83
C LEU A 131 -14.97 -1.72 10.27
N LYS A 132 -16.29 -1.76 10.05
CA LYS A 132 -17.08 -2.98 10.29
C LYS A 132 -16.72 -4.06 9.29
N GLY A 133 -16.69 -5.32 9.72
CA GLY A 133 -16.37 -6.45 8.84
C GLY A 133 -17.27 -6.55 7.61
N SER A 134 -18.59 -6.31 7.77
CA SER A 134 -19.54 -6.29 6.63
C SER A 134 -19.19 -5.22 5.59
N VAL A 135 -18.75 -4.05 6.04
CA VAL A 135 -18.36 -2.95 5.15
C VAL A 135 -17.02 -3.26 4.46
N ALA A 136 -16.05 -3.83 5.19
CA ALA A 136 -14.80 -4.28 4.59
C ALA A 136 -15.03 -5.33 3.50
N ALA A 137 -15.92 -6.30 3.75
CA ALA A 137 -16.30 -7.32 2.78
C ALA A 137 -16.94 -6.72 1.51
N GLU A 138 -17.82 -5.72 1.68
CA GLU A 138 -18.44 -5.00 0.56
C GLU A 138 -17.40 -4.25 -0.28
N LYS A 139 -16.51 -3.51 0.37
CA LYS A 139 -15.46 -2.74 -0.31
C LYS A 139 -14.48 -3.62 -1.07
N LEU A 140 -14.04 -4.72 -0.47
CA LEU A 140 -13.16 -5.68 -1.14
C LEU A 140 -13.87 -6.37 -2.31
N SER A 141 -15.12 -6.76 -2.15
CA SER A 141 -15.92 -7.32 -3.24
C SER A 141 -16.08 -6.34 -4.39
N GLY A 142 -16.33 -5.06 -4.11
CA GLY A 142 -16.42 -4.01 -5.12
C GLY A 142 -15.09 -3.82 -5.87
N LEU A 143 -13.96 -3.85 -5.16
CA LEU A 143 -12.63 -3.74 -5.78
C LEU A 143 -12.35 -4.91 -6.73
N MET A 144 -12.75 -6.13 -6.37
CA MET A 144 -12.60 -7.34 -7.19
C MET A 144 -13.43 -7.29 -8.49
N LEU A 145 -14.53 -6.56 -8.50
CA LEU A 145 -15.43 -6.43 -9.68
C LEU A 145 -14.95 -5.41 -10.70
N LEU A 146 -13.93 -4.59 -10.39
CA LEU A 146 -13.40 -3.61 -11.33
C LEU A 146 -12.78 -4.30 -12.55
N THR A 147 -13.06 -3.78 -13.74
CA THR A 147 -12.62 -4.34 -15.02
C THR A 147 -11.96 -3.28 -15.90
N GLY A 148 -11.38 -3.69 -17.03
CA GLY A 148 -10.74 -2.79 -17.99
C GLY A 148 -9.56 -2.05 -17.35
N LYS A 149 -9.46 -0.74 -17.58
CA LYS A 149 -8.37 0.11 -17.07
C LYS A 149 -8.39 0.26 -15.54
N GLN A 150 -9.54 0.03 -14.90
CA GLN A 150 -9.71 0.12 -13.46
C GLN A 150 -9.46 -1.21 -12.74
N ARG A 151 -9.20 -2.29 -13.48
CA ARG A 151 -8.98 -3.62 -12.91
C ARG A 151 -7.82 -3.60 -11.91
N ARG A 152 -8.08 -4.15 -10.72
CA ARG A 152 -7.07 -4.37 -9.69
C ARG A 152 -6.73 -5.85 -9.60
N PHE A 153 -5.44 -6.14 -9.41
CA PHE A 153 -4.96 -7.51 -9.29
C PHE A 153 -4.86 -7.87 -7.81
N LEU A 154 -5.79 -8.70 -7.36
CA LEU A 154 -5.88 -9.18 -5.99
C LEU A 154 -5.80 -10.71 -5.99
N PRO A 155 -5.23 -11.32 -4.93
CA PRO A 155 -5.27 -12.78 -4.77
C PRO A 155 -6.71 -13.22 -4.47
N ALA A 156 -7.42 -13.70 -5.49
CA ALA A 156 -8.87 -13.96 -5.44
C ALA A 156 -9.25 -14.93 -4.32
N SER A 157 -8.53 -16.03 -4.17
CA SER A 157 -8.80 -17.03 -3.11
C SER A 157 -8.67 -16.44 -1.70
N GLU A 158 -7.62 -15.67 -1.46
CA GLU A 158 -7.41 -14.99 -0.18
C GLU A 158 -8.51 -13.95 0.07
N ALA A 159 -8.87 -13.18 -0.96
CA ALA A 159 -9.91 -12.17 -0.85
C ALA A 159 -11.27 -12.80 -0.48
N GLU A 160 -11.65 -13.89 -1.11
CA GLU A 160 -12.89 -14.62 -0.83
C GLU A 160 -12.91 -15.16 0.61
N GLU A 161 -11.79 -15.70 1.11
CA GLU A 161 -11.65 -16.17 2.48
C GLU A 161 -11.85 -15.04 3.49
N TYR A 162 -11.21 -13.90 3.28
CA TYR A 162 -11.36 -12.73 4.16
C TYR A 162 -12.78 -12.17 4.13
N ILE A 163 -13.41 -12.07 2.95
CA ILE A 163 -14.80 -11.62 2.80
C ILE A 163 -15.73 -12.53 3.61
N ALA A 164 -15.58 -13.86 3.48
CA ALA A 164 -16.40 -14.81 4.22
C ALA A 164 -16.19 -14.68 5.74
N ARG A 165 -14.95 -14.49 6.17
CA ARG A 165 -14.59 -14.31 7.59
C ARG A 165 -15.20 -13.03 8.16
N TRP A 166 -15.04 -11.90 7.48
CA TRP A 166 -15.54 -10.61 7.95
C TRP A 166 -17.06 -10.53 8.00
N ARG A 167 -17.78 -11.22 7.09
CA ARG A 167 -19.26 -11.30 7.10
C ARG A 167 -19.81 -12.05 8.31
N ARG A 168 -18.99 -12.88 8.97
CA ARG A 168 -19.37 -13.60 10.19
C ARG A 168 -19.13 -12.79 11.48
N LEU A 169 -18.39 -11.70 11.40
CA LEU A 169 -18.18 -10.81 12.53
C LEU A 169 -19.45 -9.99 12.79
N ARG A 170 -19.98 -10.04 14.02
CA ARG A 170 -21.17 -9.28 14.44
C ARG A 170 -20.80 -7.88 14.90
#